data_b66220050ae4ebed4b9c953addeead85
#
_entry.id   b66220050ae4ebed4b9c953addeead85
#
_cell.length_a   1.000
_cell.length_b   1.000
_cell.length_c   1.000
_cell.angle_alpha   90.00
_cell.angle_beta   90.00
_cell.angle_gamma   90.00
#
_symmetry.space_group_name_H-M   'P 1'
#
loop_
_entity.id
_entity.type
_entity.pdbx_description
1 polymer ?
#
loop_
_entity_poly.entity_id
_entity_poly.type
_entity_poly.pdbx_seq_one_letter_code
_entity_poly.pdbx_strand_id
1 'polypeptide(L)'
;VTGTTGINQLGTIYVYRDLTTSLIVSTNQSVSYNNSGPINPISLYSFTPPSTNITINEPGIYRISYTILTATSNGIAEVFINNVPVPGSAHRATGNNEIVGIVDTEVNTAPALLQIRNVDTQNLTIVSAATIPGTIRTTDPASVAILKII
;
A
#
# COMPACT_ATOMS: atom_id res chain seq x y z
N VAL A 1 15.82 39.11 -5.61
CA VAL A 1 16.13 37.68 -5.49
C VAL A 1 14.85 36.90 -5.74
N THR A 2 14.78 36.30 -6.89
CA THR A 2 13.75 35.32 -7.13
C THR A 2 14.02 34.13 -6.22
N GLY A 3 13.13 33.90 -5.27
CA GLY A 3 13.13 32.66 -4.51
C GLY A 3 13.15 31.50 -5.49
N THR A 4 14.03 30.54 -5.26
CA THR A 4 13.95 29.27 -5.94
C THR A 4 12.54 28.70 -5.65
N THR A 5 11.69 28.69 -6.65
CA THR A 5 10.53 27.81 -6.60
C THR A 5 11.07 26.43 -6.34
N GLY A 6 10.80 25.90 -5.14
CA GLY A 6 11.16 24.53 -4.84
C GLY A 6 10.62 23.64 -5.95
N ILE A 7 11.48 22.92 -6.63
CA ILE A 7 11.05 21.89 -7.56
C ILE A 7 10.29 20.87 -6.70
N ASN A 8 8.99 20.80 -6.86
CA ASN A 8 8.19 19.76 -6.25
C ASN A 8 8.73 18.43 -6.77
N GLN A 9 9.42 17.72 -5.90
CA GLN A 9 10.07 16.48 -6.27
C GLN A 9 8.99 15.41 -6.43
N LEU A 10 8.74 15.01 -7.66
CA LEU A 10 7.93 13.85 -7.95
C LEU A 10 8.68 12.60 -7.51
N GLY A 11 7.96 11.57 -7.14
CA GLY A 11 8.61 10.35 -6.72
C GLY A 11 7.65 9.21 -6.47
N THR A 12 8.20 8.01 -6.47
CA THR A 12 7.43 6.77 -6.38
C THR A 12 8.07 5.78 -5.43
N ILE A 13 7.22 4.98 -4.82
CA ILE A 13 7.57 3.74 -4.14
C ILE A 13 6.59 2.65 -4.53
N TYR A 14 7.08 1.43 -4.65
CA TYR A 14 6.28 0.23 -4.83
C TYR A 14 6.68 -0.80 -3.79
N VAL A 15 5.71 -1.31 -3.02
CA VAL A 15 5.92 -2.40 -2.05
C VAL A 15 4.98 -3.54 -2.37
N TYR A 16 5.40 -4.77 -2.08
CA TYR A 16 4.62 -5.94 -2.40
C TYR A 16 4.87 -7.11 -1.44
N ARG A 17 3.97 -8.08 -1.49
CA ARG A 17 4.06 -9.33 -0.77
C ARG A 17 4.16 -10.48 -1.76
N ASP A 18 5.21 -11.29 -1.63
CA ASP A 18 5.46 -12.44 -2.49
C ASP A 18 5.72 -13.74 -1.69
N LEU A 19 5.27 -13.79 -0.44
CA LEU A 19 5.44 -14.97 0.41
C LEU A 19 4.50 -16.10 0.02
N THR A 20 5.02 -17.32 0.02
CA THR A 20 4.27 -18.53 -0.31
C THR A 20 3.37 -19.04 0.82
N THR A 21 3.24 -18.25 1.89
CA THR A 21 2.30 -18.48 2.98
C THR A 21 1.18 -17.44 2.92
N SER A 22 -0.06 -17.84 3.21
CA SER A 22 -1.17 -16.91 3.35
C SER A 22 -0.97 -16.00 4.56
N LEU A 23 -1.61 -14.83 4.54
CA LEU A 23 -1.60 -13.87 5.64
C LEU A 23 -3.03 -13.63 6.11
N ILE A 24 -3.27 -13.81 7.40
CA ILE A 24 -4.55 -13.44 8.04
C ILE A 24 -4.38 -12.06 8.65
N VAL A 25 -5.17 -11.10 8.17
CA VAL A 25 -5.21 -9.73 8.69
C VAL A 25 -6.52 -9.57 9.46
N SER A 26 -6.43 -9.48 10.79
CA SER A 26 -7.60 -9.29 11.65
C SER A 26 -8.22 -7.91 11.42
N THR A 27 -9.47 -7.73 11.86
CA THR A 27 -10.15 -6.44 11.80
C THR A 27 -9.29 -5.32 12.40
N ASN A 28 -9.19 -4.20 11.68
CA ASN A 28 -8.39 -3.02 12.03
C ASN A 28 -6.85 -3.24 12.05
N GLN A 29 -6.39 -4.40 11.60
CA GLN A 29 -4.96 -4.66 11.43
C GLN A 29 -4.51 -4.31 10.01
N SER A 30 -3.20 -4.12 9.85
CA SER A 30 -2.59 -3.67 8.59
C SER A 30 -1.97 -4.82 7.83
N VAL A 31 -1.97 -4.70 6.50
CA VAL A 31 -1.28 -5.63 5.61
C VAL A 31 0.23 -5.45 5.72
N SER A 32 0.96 -6.55 5.87
CA SER A 32 2.43 -6.56 5.88
C SER A 32 2.99 -6.90 4.51
N TYR A 33 4.00 -6.14 4.09
CA TYR A 33 4.73 -6.32 2.84
C TYR A 33 6.17 -6.73 3.13
N ASN A 34 6.71 -7.65 2.37
CA ASN A 34 8.05 -8.21 2.60
C ASN A 34 9.09 -7.77 1.55
N ASN A 35 8.68 -7.03 0.55
CA ASN A 35 9.55 -6.55 -0.51
C ASN A 35 9.22 -5.12 -0.95
N SER A 36 10.20 -4.48 -1.57
CA SER A 36 10.00 -3.20 -2.26
C SER A 36 10.69 -3.20 -3.61
N GLY A 37 10.08 -2.50 -4.57
CA GLY A 37 10.74 -2.07 -5.78
C GLY A 37 11.64 -0.83 -5.51
N PRO A 38 12.11 -0.16 -6.56
CA PRO A 38 12.88 1.06 -6.41
C PRO A 38 12.10 2.14 -5.66
N ILE A 39 12.80 2.86 -4.78
CA ILE A 39 12.30 4.08 -4.13
C ILE A 39 13.01 5.24 -4.78
N ASN A 40 12.27 6.13 -5.42
CA ASN A 40 12.87 7.25 -6.14
C ASN A 40 12.04 8.53 -5.96
N PRO A 41 12.63 9.59 -5.39
CA PRO A 41 13.92 9.62 -4.72
C PRO A 41 13.87 8.90 -3.36
N ILE A 42 15.01 8.40 -2.95
CA ILE A 42 15.12 7.63 -1.69
C ILE A 42 14.75 8.44 -0.44
N SER A 43 14.86 9.77 -0.53
CA SER A 43 14.51 10.66 0.59
C SER A 43 13.00 10.84 0.79
N LEU A 44 12.18 10.56 -0.24
CA LEU A 44 10.74 10.84 -0.20
C LEU A 44 9.96 9.81 0.62
N TYR A 45 10.42 8.57 0.65
CA TYR A 45 9.76 7.49 1.36
C TYR A 45 10.73 6.72 2.22
N SER A 46 10.21 6.11 3.30
CA SER A 46 10.95 5.16 4.13
C SER A 46 10.16 3.87 4.23
N PHE A 47 10.80 2.76 3.91
CA PHE A 47 10.24 1.42 4.04
C PHE A 47 11.35 0.41 4.29
N THR A 48 11.26 -0.34 5.39
CA THR A 48 12.21 -1.41 5.72
C THR A 48 11.44 -2.73 5.81
N PRO A 49 11.54 -3.61 4.81
CA PRO A 49 10.82 -4.88 4.82
C PRO A 49 11.37 -5.85 5.91
N PRO A 50 10.51 -6.71 6.50
CA PRO A 50 9.07 -6.72 6.36
C PRO A 50 8.42 -5.62 7.22
N SER A 51 7.38 -4.96 6.71
CA SER A 51 6.67 -3.93 7.46
C SER A 51 5.24 -3.76 6.99
N THR A 52 4.39 -3.29 7.90
CA THR A 52 3.04 -2.78 7.59
C THR A 52 3.05 -1.28 7.28
N ASN A 53 4.18 -0.60 7.48
CA ASN A 53 4.29 0.85 7.49
C ASN A 53 5.10 1.35 6.30
N ILE A 54 4.51 2.29 5.56
CA ILE A 54 5.23 3.08 4.55
C ILE A 54 5.22 4.51 5.05
N THR A 55 6.40 5.11 5.21
CA THR A 55 6.50 6.51 5.66
C THR A 55 6.65 7.43 4.47
N ILE A 56 5.82 8.47 4.43
CA ILE A 56 5.89 9.57 3.47
C ILE A 56 6.61 10.73 4.16
N ASN A 57 7.75 11.14 3.65
CA ASN A 57 8.66 12.09 4.30
C ASN A 57 8.44 13.56 3.93
N GLU A 58 7.60 13.85 2.96
CA GLU A 58 7.31 15.22 2.51
C GLU A 58 5.82 15.46 2.35
N PRO A 59 5.31 16.66 2.65
CA PRO A 59 3.96 17.05 2.31
C PRO A 59 3.73 17.08 0.79
N GLY A 60 2.49 16.93 0.38
CA GLY A 60 2.12 17.00 -1.04
C GLY A 60 0.83 16.24 -1.34
N ILE A 61 0.53 16.11 -2.61
CA ILE A 61 -0.59 15.30 -3.11
C ILE A 61 -0.03 13.99 -3.66
N TYR A 62 -0.62 12.91 -3.21
CA TYR A 62 -0.17 11.55 -3.50
C TYR A 62 -1.30 10.73 -4.10
N ARG A 63 -0.97 9.96 -5.14
CA ARG A 63 -1.81 8.89 -5.66
C ARG A 63 -1.38 7.58 -5.03
N ILE A 64 -2.32 6.88 -4.43
CA ILE A 64 -2.09 5.60 -3.76
C ILE A 64 -2.95 4.56 -4.48
N SER A 65 -2.29 3.54 -5.01
CA SER A 65 -2.95 2.38 -5.64
C SER A 65 -2.60 1.14 -4.85
N TYR A 66 -3.59 0.32 -4.52
CA TYR A 66 -3.31 -0.94 -3.83
C TYR A 66 -4.14 -2.09 -4.40
N THR A 67 -3.59 -3.28 -4.29
CA THR A 67 -4.24 -4.53 -4.68
C THR A 67 -4.07 -5.55 -3.59
N ILE A 68 -5.11 -6.34 -3.36
CA ILE A 68 -5.09 -7.48 -2.44
C ILE A 68 -5.86 -8.62 -3.08
N LEU A 69 -5.18 -9.74 -3.32
CA LEU A 69 -5.83 -10.98 -3.71
C LEU A 69 -6.24 -11.72 -2.44
N THR A 70 -7.54 -11.88 -2.23
CA THR A 70 -8.08 -12.42 -0.98
C THR A 70 -8.90 -13.69 -1.21
N ALA A 71 -8.83 -14.59 -0.24
CA ALA A 71 -9.74 -15.73 -0.12
C ALA A 71 -10.98 -15.39 0.74
N THR A 72 -11.06 -14.19 1.28
CA THR A 72 -12.21 -13.73 2.08
C THR A 72 -13.29 -13.16 1.19
N SER A 73 -14.48 -13.74 1.26
CA SER A 73 -15.62 -13.26 0.47
C SER A 73 -16.00 -11.84 0.89
N ASN A 74 -16.04 -10.94 -0.11
CA ASN A 74 -16.44 -9.54 0.08
C ASN A 74 -15.58 -8.76 1.09
N GLY A 75 -14.32 -9.14 1.31
CA GLY A 75 -13.42 -8.42 2.21
C GLY A 75 -13.26 -6.95 1.83
N ILE A 76 -13.03 -6.10 2.83
CA ILE A 76 -12.92 -4.63 2.64
C ILE A 76 -11.59 -4.15 3.20
N ALA A 77 -10.88 -3.37 2.40
CA ALA A 77 -9.65 -2.69 2.82
C ALA A 77 -9.72 -1.20 2.56
N GLU A 78 -8.92 -0.44 3.28
CA GLU A 78 -8.89 1.02 3.23
C GLU A 78 -7.48 1.55 3.51
N VAL A 79 -7.15 2.68 2.90
CA VAL A 79 -5.90 3.40 3.18
C VAL A 79 -6.05 4.22 4.46
N PHE A 80 -5.06 4.13 5.34
CA PHE A 80 -4.93 4.97 6.54
C PHE A 80 -3.65 5.79 6.47
N ILE A 81 -3.75 7.05 6.85
CA ILE A 81 -2.58 7.93 7.03
C ILE A 81 -2.64 8.49 8.45
N ASN A 82 -1.59 8.24 9.23
CA ASN A 82 -1.51 8.61 10.65
C ASN A 82 -2.74 8.14 11.45
N ASN A 83 -3.15 6.89 11.25
CA ASN A 83 -4.33 6.26 11.88
C ASN A 83 -5.70 6.88 11.50
N VAL A 84 -5.75 7.70 10.48
CA VAL A 84 -6.98 8.30 9.98
C VAL A 84 -7.32 7.68 8.62
N PRO A 85 -8.55 7.16 8.42
CA PRO A 85 -8.94 6.62 7.12
C PRO A 85 -8.98 7.73 6.06
N VAL A 86 -8.46 7.42 4.88
CA VAL A 86 -8.48 8.34 3.74
C VAL A 86 -9.82 8.24 3.03
N PRO A 87 -10.60 9.33 2.94
CA PRO A 87 -11.89 9.31 2.26
C PRO A 87 -11.76 8.85 0.80
N GLY A 88 -12.64 7.96 0.37
CA GLY A 88 -12.66 7.43 -1.00
C GLY A 88 -11.70 6.26 -1.24
N SER A 89 -10.98 5.79 -0.21
CA SER A 89 -9.99 4.72 -0.36
C SER A 89 -10.50 3.32 0.04
N ALA A 90 -11.70 3.22 0.61
CA ALA A 90 -12.27 1.93 0.99
C ALA A 90 -12.79 1.20 -0.24
N HIS A 91 -12.34 -0.02 -0.44
CA HIS A 91 -12.75 -0.87 -1.55
C HIS A 91 -13.06 -2.28 -1.08
N ARG A 92 -14.02 -2.90 -1.76
CA ARG A 92 -14.52 -4.23 -1.44
C ARG A 92 -14.22 -5.21 -2.55
N ALA A 93 -13.80 -6.40 -2.19
CA ALA A 93 -13.71 -7.51 -3.14
C ALA A 93 -15.10 -7.97 -3.58
N THR A 94 -15.22 -8.42 -4.82
CA THR A 94 -16.40 -9.11 -5.31
C THR A 94 -16.18 -10.62 -5.13
N GLY A 95 -16.91 -11.24 -4.18
CA GLY A 95 -16.69 -12.65 -3.85
C GLY A 95 -15.32 -12.88 -3.20
N ASN A 96 -14.67 -14.00 -3.53
CA ASN A 96 -13.32 -14.36 -3.06
C ASN A 96 -12.29 -13.91 -4.08
N ASN A 97 -12.22 -12.61 -4.33
CA ASN A 97 -11.46 -12.08 -5.45
C ASN A 97 -10.48 -10.99 -5.00
N GLU A 98 -10.23 -10.07 -5.87
CA GLU A 98 -9.25 -9.01 -5.68
C GLU A 98 -9.91 -7.74 -5.16
N ILE A 99 -9.27 -7.11 -4.17
CA ILE A 99 -9.56 -5.74 -3.78
C ILE A 99 -8.60 -4.85 -4.57
N VAL A 100 -9.16 -3.91 -5.33
CA VAL A 100 -8.39 -2.91 -6.08
C VAL A 100 -8.85 -1.54 -5.65
N GLY A 101 -7.92 -0.74 -5.16
CA GLY A 101 -8.18 0.63 -4.72
C GLY A 101 -7.22 1.63 -5.32
N ILE A 102 -7.72 2.81 -5.61
CA ILE A 102 -6.94 3.97 -6.01
C ILE A 102 -7.55 5.22 -5.39
N VAL A 103 -6.71 6.10 -4.84
CA VAL A 103 -7.15 7.35 -4.25
C VAL A 103 -6.06 8.41 -4.39
N ASP A 104 -6.48 9.65 -4.62
CA ASP A 104 -5.62 10.81 -4.48
C ASP A 104 -5.91 11.48 -3.13
N THR A 105 -4.87 11.81 -2.40
CA THR A 105 -5.00 12.42 -1.08
C THR A 105 -3.88 13.42 -0.81
N GLU A 106 -4.17 14.41 0.02
CA GLU A 106 -3.21 15.39 0.48
C GLU A 106 -2.57 14.95 1.80
N VAL A 107 -1.25 15.02 1.85
CA VAL A 107 -0.47 14.85 3.08
C VAL A 107 0.03 16.22 3.49
N ASN A 108 -0.53 16.78 4.57
CA ASN A 108 -0.23 18.14 5.03
C ASN A 108 0.94 18.18 6.00
N THR A 109 1.13 17.11 6.78
CA THR A 109 2.17 17.02 7.80
C THR A 109 3.01 15.78 7.56
N ALA A 110 4.31 15.93 7.43
CA ALA A 110 5.26 14.83 7.27
C ALA A 110 6.25 14.81 8.47
N PRO A 111 6.80 13.64 8.81
CA PRO A 111 6.54 12.33 8.21
C PRO A 111 5.13 11.83 8.49
N ALA A 112 4.56 11.13 7.51
CA ALA A 112 3.23 10.55 7.60
C ALA A 112 3.30 9.03 7.42
N LEU A 113 2.58 8.30 8.26
CA LEU A 113 2.56 6.85 8.25
C LEU A 113 1.38 6.34 7.44
N LEU A 114 1.65 5.65 6.34
CA LEU A 114 0.63 5.02 5.49
C LEU A 114 0.53 3.53 5.77
N GLN A 115 -0.69 3.04 5.89
CA GLN A 115 -1.01 1.63 6.05
C GLN A 115 -2.24 1.27 5.22
N ILE A 116 -2.30 0.03 4.76
CA ILE A 116 -3.52 -0.57 4.20
C ILE A 116 -4.10 -1.48 5.27
N ARG A 117 -5.34 -1.24 5.68
CA ARG A 117 -5.98 -1.96 6.78
C ARG A 117 -7.22 -2.73 6.33
N ASN A 118 -7.44 -3.86 7.00
CA ASN A 118 -8.72 -4.55 6.97
C ASN A 118 -9.72 -3.75 7.81
N VAL A 119 -10.78 -3.25 7.18
CA VAL A 119 -11.88 -2.52 7.86
C VAL A 119 -13.18 -3.32 7.91
N ASP A 120 -13.12 -4.58 7.51
CA ASP A 120 -14.25 -5.51 7.64
C ASP A 120 -14.37 -6.05 9.07
N THR A 121 -15.52 -6.58 9.42
CA THR A 121 -15.77 -7.28 10.68
C THR A 121 -15.20 -8.71 10.69
N GLN A 122 -14.84 -9.25 9.54
CA GLN A 122 -14.20 -10.55 9.38
C GLN A 122 -12.70 -10.42 9.11
N ASN A 123 -11.95 -11.49 9.39
CA ASN A 123 -10.54 -11.55 9.01
C ASN A 123 -10.40 -11.49 7.47
N LEU A 124 -9.41 -10.75 7.01
CA LEU A 124 -9.02 -10.70 5.61
C LEU A 124 -7.87 -11.69 5.38
N THR A 125 -8.12 -12.73 4.62
CA THR A 125 -7.08 -13.71 4.26
C THR A 125 -6.48 -13.34 2.92
N ILE A 126 -5.20 -12.93 2.92
CA ILE A 126 -4.45 -12.69 1.71
C ILE A 126 -3.87 -14.03 1.27
N VAL A 127 -4.12 -14.40 0.02
CA VAL A 127 -3.68 -15.70 -0.50
C VAL A 127 -2.15 -15.79 -0.55
N SER A 128 -1.63 -17.01 -0.53
CA SER A 128 -0.20 -17.25 -0.74
C SER A 128 0.21 -16.88 -2.17
N ALA A 129 1.45 -16.42 -2.33
CA ALA A 129 2.06 -16.30 -3.64
C ALA A 129 2.18 -17.68 -4.29
N ALA A 130 1.95 -17.75 -5.59
CA ALA A 130 2.13 -18.97 -6.38
C ALA A 130 3.47 -18.90 -7.11
N THR A 131 4.19 -20.03 -7.14
CA THR A 131 5.40 -20.14 -7.96
C THR A 131 5.02 -20.14 -9.44
N ILE A 132 5.69 -19.32 -10.23
CA ILE A 132 5.49 -19.28 -11.69
C ILE A 132 6.16 -20.54 -12.28
N PRO A 133 5.41 -21.38 -13.00
CA PRO A 133 5.93 -22.65 -13.50
C PRO A 133 7.23 -22.51 -14.30
N GLY A 134 8.20 -23.35 -14.01
CA GLY A 134 9.52 -23.35 -14.67
C GLY A 134 10.47 -22.25 -14.18
N THR A 135 10.13 -21.53 -13.10
CA THR A 135 10.97 -20.46 -12.55
C THR A 135 11.03 -20.54 -11.03
N ILE A 136 11.92 -19.71 -10.42
CA ILE A 136 11.97 -19.47 -8.98
C ILE A 136 11.13 -18.24 -8.58
N ARG A 137 10.49 -17.58 -9.55
CA ARG A 137 9.69 -16.38 -9.31
C ARG A 137 8.30 -16.74 -8.79
N THR A 138 7.71 -15.81 -8.05
CA THR A 138 6.37 -15.94 -7.47
C THR A 138 5.47 -14.80 -7.94
N THR A 139 4.16 -14.99 -7.80
CA THR A 139 3.15 -13.94 -7.97
C THR A 139 3.13 -13.04 -6.75
N ASP A 140 2.52 -11.85 -6.89
CA ASP A 140 2.42 -10.85 -5.82
C ASP A 140 0.95 -10.70 -5.40
N PRO A 141 0.49 -11.40 -4.34
CA PRO A 141 -0.91 -11.34 -3.92
C PRO A 141 -1.33 -10.03 -3.26
N ALA A 142 -0.40 -9.17 -2.91
CA ALA A 142 -0.70 -7.83 -2.39
C ALA A 142 0.39 -6.84 -2.80
N SER A 143 -0.02 -5.62 -3.13
CA SER A 143 0.91 -4.55 -3.50
C SER A 143 0.35 -3.16 -3.20
N VAL A 144 1.24 -2.20 -3.03
CA VAL A 144 0.94 -0.76 -2.94
C VAL A 144 1.92 0.00 -3.81
N ALA A 145 1.39 0.90 -4.62
CA ALA A 145 2.18 1.89 -5.36
C ALA A 145 1.77 3.30 -4.91
N ILE A 146 2.75 4.14 -4.62
CA ILE A 146 2.52 5.52 -4.22
C ILE A 146 3.30 6.42 -5.20
N LEU A 147 2.60 7.42 -5.73
CA LEU A 147 3.17 8.43 -6.61
C LEU A 147 2.89 9.81 -6.03
N LYS A 148 3.92 10.59 -5.78
CA LYS A 148 3.76 12.02 -5.47
C LYS A 148 3.42 12.77 -6.76
N ILE A 149 2.27 13.45 -6.75
CA ILE A 149 1.76 14.19 -7.92
C ILE A 149 2.24 15.64 -7.86
N ILE A 150 2.18 16.24 -6.71
CA ILE A 150 2.58 17.63 -6.46
C ILE A 150 3.27 17.73 -5.09
#